data_987ceef10c92244cb9db2a84396e0da9
#
_entry.id   987ceef10c92244cb9db2a84396e0da9
#
_cell.length_a   1.000
_cell.length_b   1.000
_cell.length_c   1.000
_cell.angle_alpha   90.00
_cell.angle_beta   90.00
_cell.angle_gamma   90.00
#
_symmetry.space_group_name_H-M   'P 1'
#
loop_
_entity.id
_entity.type
_entity.pdbx_description
1 polymer ?
#
loop_
_entity_poly.entity_id
_entity_poly.type
_entity_poly.pdbx_seq_one_letter_code
_entity_poly.pdbx_strand_id
1 'polypeptide(L)'
;MKGEKAFQLWNKFSKTLYKINDKIDFWLFKMPPSFKCTSENLETVSKFFSNIQLNNNNRAVLEFRDPSWWEVIDKIEKMGIVFCSVDAPGLPRTKVVTNKAIYLRIHGYKEWYRYIYSQTELDTILASIKKVKADKKAIYLNNDHGMLENGLYLLKITAVST
;
A
#
# COMPACT_ATOMS: atom_id res chain seq x y z
N MET A 1 -5.24 -15.38 -3.45
CA MET A 1 -4.13 -15.68 -4.39
C MET A 1 -3.88 -17.17 -4.59
N LYS A 2 -4.67 -18.07 -3.99
CA LYS A 2 -4.47 -19.52 -4.18
C LYS A 2 -5.09 -20.00 -5.50
N GLY A 3 -4.30 -20.72 -6.29
CA GLY A 3 -4.70 -21.47 -7.46
C GLY A 3 -4.94 -20.67 -8.74
N GLU A 4 -5.24 -21.41 -9.81
CA GLU A 4 -5.48 -20.91 -11.17
C GLU A 4 -6.59 -19.85 -11.26
N LYS A 5 -7.62 -19.98 -10.42
CA LYS A 5 -8.73 -19.02 -10.34
C LYS A 5 -8.25 -17.58 -10.02
N ALA A 6 -7.23 -17.43 -9.18
CA ALA A 6 -6.70 -16.10 -8.84
C ALA A 6 -6.03 -15.44 -10.06
N PHE A 7 -5.32 -16.22 -10.89
CA PHE A 7 -4.72 -15.71 -12.13
C PHE A 7 -5.79 -15.34 -13.15
N GLN A 8 -6.82 -16.18 -13.31
CA GLN A 8 -7.93 -15.88 -14.22
C GLN A 8 -8.65 -14.59 -13.81
N LEU A 9 -8.90 -14.38 -12.51
CA LEU A 9 -9.51 -13.16 -11.99
C LEU A 9 -8.60 -11.95 -12.22
N TRP A 10 -7.30 -12.07 -11.96
CA TRP A 10 -6.33 -11.02 -12.25
C TRP A 10 -6.34 -10.63 -13.73
N ASN A 11 -6.23 -11.61 -14.60
CA ASN A 11 -6.21 -11.39 -16.05
C ASN A 11 -7.50 -10.71 -16.55
N LYS A 12 -8.65 -11.12 -16.02
CA LYS A 12 -9.93 -10.47 -16.34
C LYS A 12 -9.96 -9.03 -15.84
N PHE A 13 -9.53 -8.79 -14.61
CA PHE A 13 -9.52 -7.48 -13.98
C PHE A 13 -8.55 -6.51 -14.69
N SER A 14 -7.29 -6.94 -14.91
CA SER A 14 -6.28 -6.09 -15.54
C SER A 14 -6.63 -5.73 -17.00
N LYS A 15 -7.23 -6.65 -17.76
CA LYS A 15 -7.74 -6.39 -19.11
C LYS A 15 -8.80 -5.30 -19.15
N THR A 16 -9.65 -5.21 -18.14
CA THR A 16 -10.69 -4.17 -18.06
C THR A 16 -10.10 -2.76 -18.00
N LEU A 17 -8.91 -2.64 -17.43
CA LEU A 17 -8.23 -1.36 -17.24
C LEU A 17 -7.10 -1.11 -18.26
N TYR A 18 -6.99 -1.96 -19.29
CA TYR A 18 -5.92 -1.89 -20.29
C TYR A 18 -5.80 -0.50 -20.93
N LYS A 19 -6.93 0.15 -21.24
CA LYS A 19 -6.95 1.47 -21.90
C LYS A 19 -6.37 2.62 -21.07
N ILE A 20 -6.29 2.43 -19.76
CA ILE A 20 -5.75 3.43 -18.81
C ILE A 20 -4.51 2.91 -18.06
N ASN A 21 -3.93 1.81 -18.53
CA ASN A 21 -2.82 1.16 -17.85
C ASN A 21 -1.57 2.04 -17.72
N ASP A 22 -1.37 2.96 -18.65
CA ASP A 22 -0.31 4.00 -18.62
C ASP A 22 -0.50 5.04 -17.51
N LYS A 23 -1.72 5.17 -16.98
CA LYS A 23 -2.08 6.09 -15.89
C LYS A 23 -2.11 5.43 -14.51
N ILE A 24 -1.87 4.12 -14.47
CA ILE A 24 -1.87 3.37 -13.22
C ILE A 24 -0.45 3.29 -12.68
N ASP A 25 -0.21 3.92 -11.55
CA ASP A 25 1.08 3.82 -10.83
C ASP A 25 1.17 2.56 -9.97
N PHE A 26 0.07 2.16 -9.36
CA PHE A 26 0.05 1.09 -8.37
C PHE A 26 -1.16 0.18 -8.50
N TRP A 27 -0.94 -1.12 -8.36
CA TRP A 27 -1.95 -2.15 -8.20
C TRP A 27 -1.97 -2.63 -6.76
N LEU A 28 -2.99 -2.25 -6.00
CA LEU A 28 -3.11 -2.62 -4.59
C LEU A 28 -3.79 -3.99 -4.42
N PHE A 29 -3.08 -4.91 -3.80
CA PHE A 29 -3.58 -6.21 -3.36
C PHE A 29 -3.71 -6.22 -1.84
N LYS A 30 -4.94 -6.37 -1.34
CA LYS A 30 -5.21 -6.37 0.10
C LYS A 30 -5.35 -7.79 0.61
N MET A 31 -4.62 -8.13 1.66
CA MET A 31 -4.71 -9.42 2.35
C MET A 31 -5.60 -9.31 3.59
N PRO A 32 -6.43 -10.35 3.86
CA PRO A 32 -7.25 -10.35 5.08
C PRO A 32 -6.38 -10.55 6.33
N PRO A 33 -6.90 -10.19 7.53
CA PRO A 33 -6.17 -10.39 8.80
C PRO A 33 -5.79 -11.86 9.07
N SER A 34 -6.57 -12.81 8.55
CA SER A 34 -6.27 -14.25 8.68
C SER A 34 -5.09 -14.72 7.81
N PHE A 35 -4.60 -13.87 6.89
CA PHE A 35 -3.46 -14.20 6.03
C PHE A 35 -2.14 -13.86 6.74
N LYS A 36 -1.74 -14.74 7.67
CA LYS A 36 -0.50 -14.62 8.44
C LYS A 36 0.73 -14.97 7.60
N CYS A 37 1.90 -14.46 8.00
CA CYS A 37 3.16 -14.80 7.37
C CYS A 37 3.59 -16.23 7.79
N THR A 38 3.19 -17.20 6.98
CA THR A 38 3.68 -18.58 7.05
C THR A 38 4.52 -18.88 5.82
N SER A 39 5.33 -19.93 5.85
CA SER A 39 6.11 -20.34 4.68
C SER A 39 5.22 -20.63 3.47
N GLU A 40 4.05 -21.26 3.68
CA GLU A 40 3.07 -21.53 2.62
C GLU A 40 2.48 -20.25 2.04
N ASN A 41 2.13 -19.28 2.88
CA ASN A 41 1.57 -18.02 2.42
C ASN A 41 2.62 -17.16 1.71
N LEU A 42 3.86 -17.15 2.19
CA LEU A 42 4.97 -16.47 1.53
C LEU A 42 5.24 -17.06 0.13
N GLU A 43 5.25 -18.39 0.02
CA GLU A 43 5.36 -19.09 -1.27
C GLU A 43 4.18 -18.76 -2.20
N THR A 44 2.97 -18.71 -1.65
CA THR A 44 1.76 -18.32 -2.40
C THR A 44 1.89 -16.91 -2.99
N VAL A 45 2.41 -15.94 -2.20
CA VAL A 45 2.71 -14.59 -2.67
C VAL A 45 3.74 -14.64 -3.79
N SER A 46 4.87 -15.30 -3.55
CA SER A 46 5.96 -15.43 -4.53
C SER A 46 5.46 -16.01 -5.86
N LYS A 47 4.76 -17.15 -5.81
CA LYS A 47 4.19 -17.80 -7.02
C LYS A 47 3.20 -16.92 -7.75
N PHE A 48 2.35 -16.18 -7.05
CA PHE A 48 1.39 -15.31 -7.71
C PHE A 48 2.09 -14.18 -8.46
N PHE A 49 2.99 -13.46 -7.79
CA PHE A 49 3.62 -12.30 -8.39
C PHE A 49 4.69 -12.63 -9.45
N SER A 50 5.29 -13.82 -9.42
CA SER A 50 6.17 -14.28 -10.50
C SER A 50 5.41 -14.63 -11.79
N ASN A 51 4.11 -14.87 -11.71
CA ASN A 51 3.27 -15.27 -12.85
C ASN A 51 2.35 -14.17 -13.39
N ILE A 52 2.28 -13.02 -12.72
CA ILE A 52 1.55 -11.87 -13.28
C ILE A 52 2.51 -10.92 -13.96
N GLN A 53 2.08 -10.37 -15.10
CA GLN A 53 2.83 -9.33 -15.79
C GLN A 53 2.33 -7.96 -15.37
N LEU A 54 3.25 -7.14 -14.88
CA LEU A 54 3.05 -5.72 -14.65
C LEU A 54 3.95 -4.96 -15.63
N ASN A 55 3.52 -3.80 -16.11
CA ASN A 55 4.40 -2.98 -16.93
C ASN A 55 5.41 -2.20 -16.04
N ASN A 56 6.42 -1.61 -16.67
CA ASN A 56 7.47 -0.89 -15.95
C ASN A 56 6.97 0.38 -15.23
N ASN A 57 5.78 0.87 -15.58
CA ASN A 57 5.22 2.09 -15.02
C ASN A 57 4.36 1.83 -13.80
N ASN A 58 3.78 0.63 -13.68
CA ASN A 58 2.93 0.29 -12.53
C ASN A 58 3.57 -0.80 -11.66
N ARG A 59 3.31 -0.72 -10.38
CA ARG A 59 3.91 -1.56 -9.36
C ARG A 59 2.85 -2.30 -8.56
N ALA A 60 3.12 -3.56 -8.24
CA ALA A 60 2.32 -4.27 -7.24
C ALA A 60 2.55 -3.69 -5.86
N VAL A 61 1.50 -3.49 -5.12
CA VAL A 61 1.51 -3.09 -3.70
C VAL A 61 0.78 -4.13 -2.89
N LEU A 62 1.39 -4.65 -1.84
CA LEU A 62 0.75 -5.56 -0.89
C LEU A 62 0.44 -4.87 0.43
N GLU A 63 -0.83 -4.84 0.79
CA GLU A 63 -1.30 -4.41 2.11
C GLU A 63 -1.62 -5.64 2.96
N PHE A 64 -0.84 -5.83 4.00
CA PHE A 64 -1.07 -6.88 4.99
C PHE A 64 -1.81 -6.34 6.20
N ARG A 65 -2.60 -7.20 6.85
CA ARG A 65 -3.40 -6.91 8.04
C ARG A 65 -2.98 -7.72 9.26
N ASP A 66 -1.92 -8.52 9.12
CA ASP A 66 -1.30 -9.26 10.20
C ASP A 66 0.15 -8.79 10.38
N PRO A 67 0.59 -8.47 11.61
CA PRO A 67 1.91 -7.87 11.86
C PRO A 67 3.09 -8.79 11.55
N SER A 68 2.89 -10.09 11.47
CA SER A 68 3.97 -11.03 11.15
C SER A 68 4.64 -10.78 9.79
N TRP A 69 3.98 -10.08 8.88
CA TRP A 69 4.54 -9.74 7.58
C TRP A 69 5.65 -8.69 7.64
N TRP A 70 5.72 -7.92 8.74
CA TRP A 70 6.78 -6.92 8.91
C TRP A 70 8.16 -7.55 9.15
N GLU A 71 8.20 -8.82 9.56
CA GLU A 71 9.45 -9.58 9.76
C GLU A 71 10.11 -10.01 8.44
N VAL A 72 9.40 -9.91 7.33
CA VAL A 72 9.86 -10.40 6.02
C VAL A 72 9.79 -9.34 4.90
N ILE A 73 9.84 -8.06 5.27
CA ILE A 73 9.78 -6.92 4.33
C ILE A 73 10.82 -7.07 3.20
N ASP A 74 12.04 -7.46 3.54
CA ASP A 74 13.13 -7.69 2.59
C ASP A 74 12.84 -8.79 1.58
N LYS A 75 12.09 -9.82 1.97
CA LYS A 75 11.65 -10.89 1.06
C LYS A 75 10.60 -10.37 0.08
N ILE A 76 9.68 -9.52 0.55
CA ILE A 76 8.67 -8.88 -0.30
C ILE A 76 9.35 -7.93 -1.30
N GLU A 77 10.34 -7.16 -0.85
CA GLU A 77 11.11 -6.27 -1.72
C GLU A 77 11.84 -7.03 -2.83
N LYS A 78 12.49 -8.17 -2.49
CA LYS A 78 13.16 -9.04 -3.47
C LYS A 78 12.24 -9.62 -4.53
N MET A 79 10.94 -9.69 -4.26
CA MET A 79 9.91 -10.09 -5.23
C MET A 79 9.47 -8.94 -6.17
N GLY A 80 10.07 -7.74 -6.04
CA GLY A 80 9.68 -6.57 -6.82
C GLY A 80 8.39 -5.89 -6.34
N ILE A 81 7.91 -6.19 -5.14
CA ILE A 81 6.63 -5.74 -4.60
C ILE A 81 6.84 -4.57 -3.66
N VAL A 82 5.99 -3.56 -3.75
CA VAL A 82 5.94 -2.46 -2.79
C VAL A 82 5.17 -2.91 -1.55
N PHE A 83 5.82 -2.82 -0.38
CA PHE A 83 5.17 -3.09 0.90
C PHE A 83 4.32 -1.89 1.31
N CYS A 84 3.03 -2.10 1.53
CA CYS A 84 2.13 -1.03 1.97
C CYS A 84 2.40 -0.69 3.45
N SER A 85 2.90 0.50 3.71
CA SER A 85 2.88 1.06 5.06
C SER A 85 1.45 1.38 5.46
N VAL A 86 1.10 1.12 6.70
CA VAL A 86 -0.24 1.41 7.21
C VAL A 86 -0.16 2.25 8.49
N ASP A 87 -1.14 3.11 8.68
CA ASP A 87 -1.44 3.75 9.94
C ASP A 87 -2.81 3.25 10.40
N ALA A 88 -2.78 2.26 11.31
CA ALA A 88 -3.95 1.57 11.79
C ALA A 88 -3.70 0.96 13.17
N PRO A 89 -4.75 0.75 14.00
CA PRO A 89 -4.62 0.07 15.27
C PRO A 89 -4.10 -1.37 15.10
N GLY A 90 -3.21 -1.79 15.99
CA GLY A 90 -2.70 -3.17 16.05
C GLY A 90 -1.67 -3.54 14.97
N LEU A 91 -1.26 -2.60 14.10
CA LEU A 91 -0.23 -2.82 13.10
C LEU A 91 0.98 -1.91 13.33
N PRO A 92 2.20 -2.36 12.93
CA PRO A 92 3.38 -1.51 12.96
C PRO A 92 3.21 -0.28 12.07
N ARG A 93 3.53 0.89 12.63
CA ARG A 93 3.40 2.19 11.94
C ARG A 93 4.68 2.64 11.24
N THR A 94 5.59 1.70 11.03
CA THR A 94 6.87 1.95 10.35
C THR A 94 6.63 2.40 8.92
N LYS A 95 7.34 3.43 8.51
CA LYS A 95 7.33 3.90 7.12
C LYS A 95 8.32 3.04 6.32
N VAL A 96 7.77 2.12 5.53
CA VAL A 96 8.52 1.14 4.75
C VAL A 96 8.71 1.65 3.33
N VAL A 97 9.96 1.70 2.89
CA VAL A 97 10.32 1.96 1.48
C VAL A 97 10.80 0.64 0.88
N THR A 98 10.15 0.18 -0.15
CA THR A 98 10.59 -0.96 -0.95
C THR A 98 10.48 -0.63 -2.45
N ASN A 99 11.38 -1.15 -3.25
CA ASN A 99 11.42 -0.90 -4.69
C ASN A 99 11.35 0.60 -5.05
N LYS A 100 12.07 1.44 -4.27
CA LYS A 100 12.15 2.90 -4.43
C LYS A 100 10.79 3.61 -4.33
N ALA A 101 9.81 3.00 -3.67
CA ALA A 101 8.51 3.59 -3.44
C ALA A 101 8.08 3.48 -1.98
N ILE A 102 7.34 4.48 -1.52
CA ILE A 102 6.55 4.39 -0.30
C ILE A 102 5.07 4.56 -0.65
N TYR A 103 4.28 3.58 -0.26
CA TYR A 103 2.82 3.58 -0.38
C TYR A 103 2.24 3.51 1.02
N LEU A 104 1.70 4.62 1.50
CA LEU A 104 1.12 4.72 2.84
C LEU A 104 -0.39 4.76 2.75
N ARG A 105 -1.06 3.93 3.54
CA ARG A 105 -2.49 4.03 3.78
C ARG A 105 -2.78 4.41 5.22
N ILE A 106 -3.57 5.45 5.41
CA ILE A 106 -4.00 5.90 6.72
C ILE A 106 -5.47 5.53 6.95
N HIS A 107 -5.68 4.63 7.92
CA HIS A 107 -6.99 4.03 8.21
C HIS A 107 -7.62 4.56 9.49
N GLY A 108 -6.83 5.22 10.32
CA GLY A 108 -7.23 5.73 11.62
C GLY A 108 -6.25 5.31 12.72
N TYR A 109 -5.84 6.27 13.54
CA TYR A 109 -4.82 6.04 14.57
C TYR A 109 -5.31 5.16 15.73
N LYS A 110 -6.53 5.43 16.22
CA LYS A 110 -7.10 4.78 17.38
C LYS A 110 -8.17 3.75 17.02
N GLU A 111 -8.86 3.99 15.94
CA GLU A 111 -9.99 3.16 15.50
C GLU A 111 -9.94 3.01 13.97
N TRP A 112 -10.14 1.77 13.49
CA TRP A 112 -10.20 1.47 12.07
C TRP A 112 -11.33 2.25 11.40
N TYR A 113 -10.99 3.01 10.36
CA TYR A 113 -11.88 3.76 9.50
C TYR A 113 -12.60 4.95 10.15
N ARG A 114 -12.78 4.99 11.46
CA ARG A 114 -13.52 6.02 12.19
C ARG A 114 -12.58 6.96 12.94
N TYR A 115 -11.74 7.65 12.18
CA TYR A 115 -10.77 8.55 12.79
C TYR A 115 -10.56 9.80 11.93
N ILE A 116 -10.72 10.96 12.53
CA ILE A 116 -10.38 12.23 11.88
C ILE A 116 -9.01 12.64 12.39
N TYR A 117 -8.05 12.68 11.51
CA TYR A 117 -6.69 13.13 11.82
C TYR A 117 -6.69 14.63 12.06
N SER A 118 -6.02 15.09 13.12
CA SER A 118 -5.71 16.49 13.34
C SER A 118 -4.66 16.98 12.33
N GLN A 119 -4.60 18.28 12.11
CA GLN A 119 -3.59 18.88 11.23
C GLN A 119 -2.17 18.54 11.68
N THR A 120 -1.89 18.60 13.00
CA THR A 120 -0.57 18.24 13.57
C THR A 120 -0.19 16.77 13.28
N GLU A 121 -1.14 15.84 13.33
CA GLU A 121 -0.88 14.43 12.99
C GLU A 121 -0.57 14.30 11.50
N LEU A 122 -1.32 14.98 10.62
CA LEU A 122 -1.07 14.96 9.18
C LEU A 122 0.28 15.60 8.82
N ASP A 123 0.64 16.70 9.47
CA ASP A 123 1.95 17.35 9.32
C ASP A 123 3.08 16.38 9.70
N THR A 124 2.92 15.68 10.82
CA THR A 124 3.90 14.68 11.28
C THR A 124 4.04 13.53 10.29
N ILE A 125 2.92 13.02 9.78
CA ILE A 125 2.90 11.97 8.76
C ILE A 125 3.61 12.47 7.49
N LEU A 126 3.24 13.65 6.97
CA LEU A 126 3.84 14.20 5.77
C LEU A 126 5.33 14.46 5.94
N ALA A 127 5.77 15.02 7.07
CA ALA A 127 7.18 15.24 7.37
C ALA A 127 7.98 13.92 7.37
N SER A 128 7.39 12.85 7.91
CA SER A 128 8.02 11.52 7.89
C SER A 128 8.17 10.98 6.47
N ILE A 129 7.17 11.18 5.60
CA ILE A 129 7.19 10.75 4.19
C ILE A 129 8.17 11.60 3.37
N LYS A 130 8.27 12.91 3.64
CA LYS A 130 9.25 13.77 2.94
C LYS A 130 10.70 13.36 3.19
N LYS A 131 11.01 12.88 4.39
CA LYS A 131 12.37 12.46 4.80
C LYS A 131 12.86 11.16 4.16
N VAL A 132 11.98 10.27 3.71
CA VAL A 132 12.40 8.99 3.13
C VAL A 132 12.91 9.18 1.70
N LYS A 133 13.95 8.43 1.33
CA LYS A 133 14.46 8.38 -0.05
C LYS A 133 13.60 7.39 -0.85
N ALA A 134 12.75 7.91 -1.72
CA ALA A 134 11.92 7.12 -2.62
C ALA A 134 11.59 7.93 -3.88
N ASP A 135 11.54 7.26 -5.03
CA ASP A 135 11.21 7.88 -6.32
C ASP A 135 9.71 8.19 -6.42
N LYS A 136 8.88 7.33 -5.83
CA LYS A 136 7.43 7.53 -5.75
C LYS A 136 6.97 7.52 -4.29
N LYS A 137 6.20 8.55 -3.93
CA LYS A 137 5.64 8.72 -2.58
C LYS A 137 4.15 8.91 -2.69
N ALA A 138 3.36 8.04 -2.08
CA ALA A 138 1.90 8.08 -2.15
C ALA A 138 1.28 7.92 -0.77
N ILE A 139 0.29 8.75 -0.47
CA ILE A 139 -0.54 8.69 0.75
C ILE A 139 -1.99 8.50 0.31
N TYR A 140 -2.63 7.47 0.82
CA TYR A 140 -4.04 7.18 0.57
C TYR A 140 -4.82 7.18 1.88
N LEU A 141 -5.86 7.98 1.91
CA LEU A 141 -6.76 8.05 3.04
C LEU A 141 -7.81 6.94 2.93
N ASN A 142 -8.14 6.33 4.06
CA ASN A 142 -9.19 5.33 4.19
C ASN A 142 -9.80 5.39 5.58
N ASN A 143 -10.14 6.60 6.03
CA ASN A 143 -10.66 6.93 7.34
C ASN A 143 -12.09 7.50 7.27
N ASP A 144 -12.90 6.91 6.39
CA ASP A 144 -14.32 7.20 6.18
C ASP A 144 -14.65 8.71 6.09
N HIS A 145 -15.43 9.23 7.02
CA HIS A 145 -15.91 10.61 6.97
C HIS A 145 -14.79 11.67 7.05
N GLY A 146 -13.63 11.32 7.61
CA GLY A 146 -12.46 12.22 7.65
C GLY A 146 -11.69 12.33 6.34
N MET A 147 -11.95 11.47 5.35
CA MET A 147 -11.13 11.41 4.12
C MET A 147 -11.11 12.71 3.35
N LEU A 148 -12.27 13.36 3.18
CA LEU A 148 -12.35 14.59 2.38
C LEU A 148 -11.59 15.73 3.06
N GLU A 149 -11.86 16.00 4.33
CA GLU A 149 -11.22 17.08 5.08
C GLU A 149 -9.71 16.87 5.18
N ASN A 150 -9.29 15.68 5.59
CA ASN A 150 -7.88 15.33 5.72
C ASN A 150 -7.16 15.35 4.35
N GLY A 151 -7.85 14.93 3.28
CA GLY A 151 -7.32 14.95 1.91
C GLY A 151 -7.10 16.38 1.41
N LEU A 152 -8.08 17.25 1.59
CA LEU A 152 -7.96 18.68 1.22
C LEU A 152 -6.83 19.37 1.98
N TYR A 153 -6.69 19.07 3.29
CA TYR A 153 -5.59 19.60 4.07
C TYR A 153 -4.24 19.15 3.53
N LEU A 154 -4.04 17.84 3.29
CA LEU A 154 -2.79 17.31 2.73
C LEU A 154 -2.47 17.91 1.36
N LEU A 155 -3.45 18.06 0.48
CA LEU A 155 -3.26 18.70 -0.82
C LEU A 155 -2.78 20.14 -0.66
N LYS A 156 -3.39 20.91 0.23
CA LYS A 156 -3.02 22.31 0.50
C LYS A 156 -1.55 22.42 0.94
N ILE A 157 -1.12 21.62 1.91
CA ILE A 157 0.24 21.73 2.47
C ILE A 157 1.31 21.10 1.56
N THR A 158 0.93 20.24 0.63
CA THR A 158 1.86 19.71 -0.39
C THR A 158 2.06 20.69 -1.54
N ALA A 159 1.01 21.38 -1.99
CA ALA A 159 1.09 22.37 -3.07
C ALA A 159 1.92 23.62 -2.71
N VAL A 160 2.00 23.99 -1.43
CA VAL A 160 2.79 25.13 -0.95
C VAL A 160 4.29 24.81 -0.86
N SER A 161 4.67 23.55 -0.98
CA SER A 161 6.04 23.06 -0.79
C SER A 161 6.80 22.78 -2.10
N THR A 162 6.18 23.09 -3.25
CA THR A 162 6.77 23.05 -4.60
C THR A 162 7.09 24.46 -5.06
#